data_54a2375ebdd1a884cf55652ab9fd64eb
#
_entry.id   54a2375ebdd1a884cf55652ab9fd64eb
#
_cell.length_a   1.000
_cell.length_b   1.000
_cell.length_c   1.000
_cell.angle_alpha   90.00
_cell.angle_beta   90.00
_cell.angle_gamma   90.00
#
_symmetry.space_group_name_H-M   'P 1'
#
loop_
_entity.id
_entity.type
_entity.pdbx_description
1 polymer ?
#
loop_
_entity_poly.entity_id
_entity_poly.type
_entity_poly.pdbx_seq_one_letter_code
_entity_poly.pdbx_strand_id
1 'polypeptide(L)'
;NGVSSKIIDFYTRTHGSGSAFTVVENEGELAKIVSDLYRELSGEFATQSVIKELRKGIAYVKNMMLGKEDLGELDTGFDQFPELYVQYNLALRQRRWMDYDDQMIYAKTILENYPDILAHFQDAFPYICVDEAQDTSKIQHAIIQLLARKTGNLFMVGDEDQSIYGFRAAWPQALMEFRQIYPEGE
;
A
#
# COMPACT_ATOMS: atom_id res chain seq x y z
N ASN A 1 -7.48 -4.99 -3.21
CA ASN A 1 -7.67 -3.77 -4.05
C ASN A 1 -9.14 -3.40 -4.28
N GLY A 2 -10.11 -4.34 -4.25
CA GLY A 2 -11.52 -4.04 -4.50
C GLY A 2 -12.14 -2.99 -3.57
N VAL A 3 -11.80 -3.00 -2.27
CA VAL A 3 -12.31 -2.02 -1.31
C VAL A 3 -11.68 -0.65 -1.55
N SER A 4 -10.37 -0.59 -1.78
CA SER A 4 -9.66 0.68 -2.07
C SER A 4 -10.21 1.37 -3.31
N SER A 5 -10.46 0.63 -4.39
CA SER A 5 -11.09 1.17 -5.60
C SER A 5 -12.48 1.76 -5.29
N LYS A 6 -13.33 1.05 -4.55
CA LYS A 6 -14.66 1.54 -4.16
C LYS A 6 -14.60 2.84 -3.35
N ILE A 7 -13.63 2.96 -2.44
CA ILE A 7 -13.43 4.18 -1.64
C ILE A 7 -13.05 5.36 -2.54
N ILE A 8 -12.09 5.16 -3.44
CA ILE A 8 -11.64 6.18 -4.39
C ILE A 8 -12.78 6.60 -5.32
N ASP A 9 -13.52 5.64 -5.87
CA ASP A 9 -14.65 5.89 -6.77
C ASP A 9 -15.77 6.67 -6.05
N PHE A 10 -16.05 6.32 -4.80
CA PHE A 10 -17.05 7.04 -4.00
C PHE A 10 -16.60 8.48 -3.71
N TYR A 11 -15.34 8.65 -3.29
CA TYR A 11 -14.75 9.98 -3.10
C TYR A 11 -14.82 10.82 -4.36
N THR A 12 -14.42 10.27 -5.50
CA THR A 12 -14.43 10.98 -6.78
C THR A 12 -15.83 11.45 -7.18
N ARG A 13 -16.86 10.63 -6.92
CA ARG A 13 -18.25 10.98 -7.21
C ARG A 13 -18.85 12.03 -6.29
N THR A 14 -18.43 12.03 -5.01
CA THR A 14 -19.06 12.88 -3.97
C THR A 14 -18.29 14.17 -3.69
N HIS A 15 -16.96 14.14 -3.79
CA HIS A 15 -16.06 15.23 -3.43
C HIS A 15 -15.11 15.63 -4.56
N GLY A 16 -14.98 14.79 -5.58
CA GLY A 16 -14.00 15.00 -6.64
C GLY A 16 -14.47 16.04 -7.65
N SER A 17 -13.71 17.13 -7.78
CA SER A 17 -13.86 18.13 -8.86
C SER A 17 -12.75 18.03 -9.90
N GLY A 18 -11.87 17.07 -9.80
CA GLY A 18 -10.68 16.93 -10.64
C GLY A 18 -10.64 15.65 -11.45
N SER A 19 -9.75 15.60 -12.45
CA SER A 19 -9.49 14.37 -13.18
C SER A 19 -8.91 13.31 -12.26
N ALA A 20 -9.56 12.17 -12.21
CA ALA A 20 -9.12 11.01 -11.45
C ALA A 20 -7.72 10.54 -11.90
N PHE A 21 -6.95 10.02 -10.97
CA PHE A 21 -5.74 9.26 -11.29
C PHE A 21 -6.13 7.95 -11.96
N THR A 22 -5.33 7.52 -12.93
CA THR A 22 -5.54 6.25 -13.62
C THR A 22 -4.64 5.19 -12.99
N VAL A 23 -5.23 4.04 -12.66
CA VAL A 23 -4.45 2.88 -12.21
C VAL A 23 -3.72 2.28 -13.40
N VAL A 24 -2.41 2.14 -13.27
CA VAL A 24 -1.57 1.51 -14.30
C VAL A 24 -1.58 0.00 -14.07
N GLU A 25 -2.27 -0.70 -14.96
CA GLU A 25 -2.33 -2.16 -14.93
C GLU A 25 -1.15 -2.81 -15.67
N ASN A 26 -0.52 -2.06 -16.59
CA ASN A 26 0.60 -2.54 -17.38
C ASN A 26 1.91 -2.47 -16.57
N GLU A 27 2.31 -3.58 -16.02
CA GLU A 27 3.55 -3.76 -15.28
C GLU A 27 4.81 -3.36 -16.07
N GLY A 28 4.76 -3.46 -17.41
CA GLY A 28 5.85 -3.05 -18.30
C GLY A 28 6.09 -1.55 -18.31
N GLU A 29 5.03 -0.74 -18.15
CA GLU A 29 5.15 0.73 -18.06
C GLU A 29 5.82 1.15 -16.76
N LEU A 30 5.43 0.54 -15.64
CA LEU A 30 6.05 0.78 -14.34
C LEU A 30 7.51 0.33 -14.33
N ALA A 31 7.83 -0.84 -14.90
CA ALA A 31 9.18 -1.34 -15.04
C ALA A 31 10.05 -0.41 -15.89
N LYS A 32 9.48 0.17 -16.97
CA LYS A 32 10.18 1.13 -17.81
C LYS A 32 10.55 2.40 -17.04
N ILE A 33 9.62 2.95 -16.24
CA ILE A 33 9.90 4.13 -15.39
C ILE A 33 11.09 3.83 -14.47
N VAL A 34 11.08 2.68 -13.79
CA VAL A 34 12.17 2.28 -12.89
C VAL A 34 13.49 2.13 -13.64
N SER A 35 13.47 1.51 -14.84
CA SER A 35 14.66 1.35 -15.68
C SER A 35 15.25 2.68 -16.14
N ASP A 36 14.40 3.62 -16.56
CA ASP A 36 14.83 4.94 -17.01
C ASP A 36 15.44 5.74 -15.85
N LEU A 37 14.82 5.72 -14.68
CA LEU A 37 15.33 6.38 -13.46
C LEU A 37 16.64 5.76 -12.99
N TYR A 38 16.76 4.43 -12.99
CA TYR A 38 18.01 3.77 -12.64
C TYR A 38 19.14 4.23 -13.54
N ARG A 39 18.92 4.30 -14.87
CA ARG A 39 19.91 4.77 -15.83
C ARG A 39 20.27 6.25 -15.62
N GLU A 40 19.29 7.10 -15.28
CA GLU A 40 19.55 8.51 -15.00
C GLU A 40 20.43 8.71 -13.76
N LEU A 41 20.20 7.91 -12.73
CA LEU A 41 20.92 8.01 -11.46
C LEU A 41 22.29 7.33 -11.50
N SER A 42 22.40 6.12 -12.07
CA SER A 42 23.65 5.35 -12.07
C SER A 42 24.52 5.56 -13.31
N GLY A 43 23.94 6.02 -14.41
CA GLY A 43 24.60 6.04 -15.72
C GLY A 43 24.63 4.67 -16.42
N GLU A 44 24.07 3.62 -15.83
CA GLU A 44 24.12 2.25 -16.31
C GLU A 44 22.74 1.72 -16.71
N PHE A 45 22.70 0.66 -17.52
CA PHE A 45 21.45 -0.03 -17.84
C PHE A 45 21.10 -1.07 -16.79
N ALA A 46 19.88 -0.99 -16.25
CA ALA A 46 19.38 -1.98 -15.30
C ALA A 46 19.12 -3.33 -15.99
N THR A 47 19.55 -4.41 -15.36
CA THR A 47 19.10 -5.76 -15.74
C THR A 47 17.67 -5.99 -15.26
N GLN A 48 16.99 -7.01 -15.81
CA GLN A 48 15.64 -7.39 -15.36
C GLN A 48 15.59 -7.76 -13.87
N SER A 49 16.68 -8.35 -13.36
CA SER A 49 16.79 -8.67 -11.94
C SER A 49 16.83 -7.40 -11.07
N VAL A 50 17.63 -6.41 -11.48
CA VAL A 50 17.73 -5.12 -10.77
C VAL A 50 16.38 -4.41 -10.77
N ILE A 51 15.73 -4.31 -11.94
CA ILE A 51 14.38 -3.69 -12.04
C ILE A 51 13.38 -4.38 -11.09
N LYS A 52 13.41 -5.71 -11.05
CA LYS A 52 12.51 -6.50 -10.18
C LYS A 52 12.77 -6.22 -8.70
N GLU A 53 14.03 -6.16 -8.26
CA GLU A 53 14.36 -5.89 -6.86
C GLU A 53 14.01 -4.45 -6.47
N LEU A 54 14.30 -3.46 -7.32
CA LEU A 54 13.89 -2.07 -7.07
C LEU A 54 12.37 -1.92 -6.97
N ARG A 55 11.60 -2.60 -7.83
CA ARG A 55 10.14 -2.60 -7.76
C ARG A 55 9.61 -3.28 -6.50
N LYS A 56 10.24 -4.35 -6.03
CA LYS A 56 9.92 -4.95 -4.73
C LYS A 56 10.19 -3.96 -3.58
N GLY A 57 11.31 -3.25 -3.63
CA GLY A 57 11.62 -2.20 -2.66
C GLY A 57 10.56 -1.11 -2.63
N ILE A 58 10.13 -0.61 -3.81
CA ILE A 58 9.04 0.39 -3.91
C ILE A 58 7.75 -0.14 -3.29
N ALA A 59 7.34 -1.35 -3.65
CA ALA A 59 6.14 -1.98 -3.08
C ALA A 59 6.25 -2.17 -1.56
N TYR A 60 7.43 -2.59 -1.07
CA TYR A 60 7.69 -2.76 0.34
C TYR A 60 7.52 -1.45 1.12
N VAL A 61 8.14 -0.36 0.64
CA VAL A 61 8.01 0.97 1.26
C VAL A 61 6.54 1.37 1.39
N LYS A 62 5.76 1.23 0.32
CA LYS A 62 4.35 1.60 0.28
C LYS A 62 3.50 0.73 1.21
N ASN A 63 3.69 -0.58 1.15
CA ASN A 63 2.93 -1.54 1.93
C ASN A 63 3.24 -1.49 3.43
N MET A 64 4.49 -1.19 3.81
CA MET A 64 4.92 -1.02 5.18
C MET A 64 4.75 0.41 5.69
N MET A 65 4.30 1.33 4.83
CA MET A 65 4.13 2.76 5.14
C MET A 65 5.41 3.38 5.74
N LEU A 66 6.58 3.07 5.15
CA LEU A 66 7.86 3.56 5.64
C LEU A 66 8.00 5.06 5.38
N GLY A 67 8.59 5.78 6.34
CA GLY A 67 8.96 7.18 6.23
C GLY A 67 10.18 7.40 5.32
N LYS A 68 10.45 8.64 5.00
CA LYS A 68 11.64 8.99 4.19
C LYS A 68 12.95 8.65 4.90
N GLU A 69 12.94 8.73 6.22
CA GLU A 69 14.05 8.41 7.12
C GLU A 69 14.45 6.93 7.03
N ASP A 70 13.48 6.05 6.78
CA ASP A 70 13.69 4.60 6.73
C ASP A 70 14.26 4.12 5.38
N LEU A 71 14.14 4.96 4.33
CA LEU A 71 14.50 4.54 2.95
C LEU A 71 15.99 4.22 2.79
N GLY A 72 16.85 4.88 3.55
CA GLY A 72 18.29 4.67 3.50
C GLY A 72 18.76 3.37 4.16
N GLU A 73 17.91 2.74 4.98
CA GLU A 73 18.21 1.49 5.67
C GLU A 73 17.81 0.25 4.86
N LEU A 74 17.10 0.44 3.74
CA LEU A 74 16.64 -0.66 2.89
C LEU A 74 17.75 -1.20 2.00
N ASP A 75 18.07 -2.47 2.16
CA ASP A 75 18.97 -3.19 1.26
C ASP A 75 18.25 -3.56 -0.05
N THR A 76 18.33 -2.68 -1.01
CA THR A 76 17.79 -2.91 -2.37
C THR A 76 18.89 -3.21 -3.40
N GLY A 77 20.14 -3.24 -2.95
CA GLY A 77 21.31 -3.36 -3.85
C GLY A 77 21.59 -2.09 -4.68
N PHE A 78 20.98 -0.94 -4.31
CA PHE A 78 21.15 0.33 -5.00
C PHE A 78 21.17 1.49 -4.01
N ASP A 79 22.31 2.10 -3.79
CA ASP A 79 22.51 3.15 -2.79
C ASP A 79 21.64 4.39 -3.03
N GLN A 80 21.29 4.68 -4.28
CA GLN A 80 20.42 5.81 -4.65
C GLN A 80 18.94 5.45 -4.68
N PHE A 81 18.55 4.34 -4.06
CA PHE A 81 17.13 3.92 -3.98
C PHE A 81 16.21 4.98 -3.36
N PRO A 82 16.59 5.72 -2.31
CA PRO A 82 15.76 6.81 -1.76
C PRO A 82 15.39 7.85 -2.82
N GLU A 83 16.37 8.28 -3.63
CA GLU A 83 16.13 9.23 -4.71
C GLU A 83 15.27 8.62 -5.82
N LEU A 84 15.56 7.39 -6.23
CA LEU A 84 14.76 6.66 -7.21
C LEU A 84 13.29 6.56 -6.77
N TYR A 85 13.03 6.24 -5.50
CA TYR A 85 11.68 6.16 -4.95
C TYR A 85 10.93 7.49 -5.04
N VAL A 86 11.59 8.60 -4.70
CA VAL A 86 11.01 9.95 -4.80
C VAL A 86 10.68 10.27 -6.26
N GLN A 87 11.63 10.06 -7.18
CA GLN A 87 11.46 10.33 -8.61
C GLN A 87 10.39 9.44 -9.25
N TYR A 88 10.29 8.18 -8.84
CA TYR A 88 9.23 7.27 -9.28
C TYR A 88 7.83 7.81 -8.95
N ASN A 89 7.61 8.21 -7.70
CA ASN A 89 6.33 8.78 -7.29
C ASN A 89 6.02 10.10 -8.00
N LEU A 90 7.04 10.94 -8.25
CA LEU A 90 6.88 12.16 -9.04
C LEU A 90 6.50 11.85 -10.49
N ALA A 91 7.13 10.87 -11.10
CA ALA A 91 6.86 10.43 -12.47
C ALA A 91 5.41 9.91 -12.63
N LEU A 92 4.91 9.16 -11.65
CA LEU A 92 3.51 8.73 -11.62
C LEU A 92 2.56 9.93 -11.49
N ARG A 93 2.81 10.82 -10.54
CA ARG A 93 1.96 12.02 -10.30
C ARG A 93 1.87 12.94 -11.52
N GLN A 94 3.00 13.17 -12.21
CA GLN A 94 3.02 13.99 -13.44
C GLN A 94 2.15 13.41 -14.56
N ARG A 95 2.06 12.07 -14.63
CA ARG A 95 1.22 11.36 -15.59
C ARG A 95 -0.22 11.18 -15.12
N ARG A 96 -0.52 11.59 -13.87
CA ARG A 96 -1.77 11.25 -13.17
C ARG A 96 -2.01 9.75 -13.11
N TRP A 97 -0.96 9.01 -12.88
CA TRP A 97 -0.96 7.56 -12.70
C TRP A 97 -0.85 7.21 -11.23
N MET A 98 -1.36 6.03 -10.87
CA MET A 98 -1.13 5.36 -9.61
C MET A 98 -0.91 3.87 -9.89
N ASP A 99 -0.04 3.25 -9.11
CA ASP A 99 0.05 1.79 -9.07
C ASP A 99 -0.96 1.21 -8.06
N TYR A 100 -1.00 -0.13 -7.94
CA TYR A 100 -1.93 -0.79 -7.02
C TYR A 100 -1.65 -0.49 -5.54
N ASP A 101 -0.40 -0.23 -5.17
CA ASP A 101 -0.03 0.12 -3.80
C ASP A 101 -0.47 1.56 -3.50
N ASP A 102 -0.37 2.47 -4.46
CA ASP A 102 -0.89 3.83 -4.36
C ASP A 102 -2.40 3.85 -4.11
N GLN A 103 -3.17 2.92 -4.70
CA GLN A 103 -4.60 2.83 -4.42
C GLN A 103 -4.91 2.63 -2.94
N MET A 104 -4.11 1.81 -2.24
CA MET A 104 -4.29 1.59 -0.81
C MET A 104 -3.93 2.84 0.00
N ILE A 105 -2.84 3.52 -0.38
CA ILE A 105 -2.42 4.78 0.25
C ILE A 105 -3.50 5.85 0.08
N TYR A 106 -4.04 6.01 -1.13
CA TYR A 106 -5.12 6.97 -1.40
C TYR A 106 -6.39 6.62 -0.62
N ALA A 107 -6.81 5.36 -0.62
CA ALA A 107 -7.98 4.92 0.12
C ALA A 107 -7.84 5.20 1.62
N LYS A 108 -6.70 4.87 2.23
CA LYS A 108 -6.40 5.18 3.62
C LYS A 108 -6.47 6.70 3.88
N THR A 109 -5.82 7.49 3.02
CA THR A 109 -5.80 8.96 3.15
C THR A 109 -7.21 9.56 3.06
N ILE A 110 -8.06 9.04 2.16
CA ILE A 110 -9.45 9.46 2.04
C ILE A 110 -10.22 9.14 3.34
N LEU A 111 -10.11 7.92 3.85
CA LEU A 111 -10.80 7.52 5.08
C LEU A 111 -10.36 8.34 6.30
N GLU A 112 -9.10 8.77 6.36
CA GLU A 112 -8.58 9.59 7.46
C GLU A 112 -9.05 11.05 7.38
N ASN A 113 -9.21 11.60 6.18
CA ASN A 113 -9.48 13.02 6.00
C ASN A 113 -10.96 13.35 5.71
N TYR A 114 -11.78 12.35 5.39
CA TYR A 114 -13.19 12.52 5.06
C TYR A 114 -14.09 11.65 5.96
N PRO A 115 -14.50 12.19 7.12
CA PRO A 115 -15.29 11.45 8.12
C PRO A 115 -16.63 10.93 7.60
N ASP A 116 -17.26 11.63 6.67
CA ASP A 116 -18.50 11.22 6.04
C ASP A 116 -18.32 9.99 5.13
N ILE A 117 -17.20 9.91 4.42
CA ILE A 117 -16.82 8.73 3.61
C ILE A 117 -16.49 7.57 4.53
N LEU A 118 -15.70 7.82 5.59
CA LEU A 118 -15.40 6.79 6.58
C LEU A 118 -16.68 6.21 7.18
N ALA A 119 -17.61 7.07 7.62
CA ALA A 119 -18.89 6.64 8.19
C ALA A 119 -19.71 5.82 7.21
N HIS A 120 -19.76 6.25 5.92
CA HIS A 120 -20.45 5.51 4.86
C HIS A 120 -19.92 4.07 4.71
N PHE A 121 -18.60 3.90 4.69
CA PHE A 121 -18.01 2.57 4.54
C PHE A 121 -18.08 1.74 5.82
N GLN A 122 -18.03 2.36 7.00
CA GLN A 122 -18.26 1.67 8.26
C GLN A 122 -19.69 1.12 8.36
N ASP A 123 -20.69 1.87 7.86
CA ASP A 123 -22.08 1.42 7.81
C ASP A 123 -22.31 0.35 6.74
N ALA A 124 -21.59 0.44 5.61
CA ALA A 124 -21.64 -0.56 4.54
C ALA A 124 -20.98 -1.89 4.93
N PHE A 125 -20.00 -1.88 5.83
CA PHE A 125 -19.26 -3.05 6.29
C PHE A 125 -19.37 -3.25 7.81
N PRO A 126 -20.56 -3.61 8.33
CA PRO A 126 -20.77 -3.79 9.76
C PRO A 126 -20.02 -4.98 10.37
N TYR A 127 -19.55 -5.91 9.53
CA TYR A 127 -18.71 -7.06 9.88
C TYR A 127 -17.56 -7.15 8.88
N ILE A 128 -16.36 -7.37 9.38
CA ILE A 128 -15.15 -7.52 8.57
C ILE A 128 -14.51 -8.87 8.90
N CYS A 129 -14.31 -9.69 7.86
CA CYS A 129 -13.57 -10.94 7.95
C CYS A 129 -12.29 -10.82 7.13
N VAL A 130 -11.16 -11.13 7.75
CA VAL A 130 -9.84 -11.16 7.10
C VAL A 130 -9.34 -12.60 7.12
N ASP A 131 -9.21 -13.17 5.94
CA ASP A 131 -8.60 -14.48 5.75
C ASP A 131 -7.13 -14.32 5.38
N GLU A 132 -6.30 -15.32 5.69
CA GLU A 132 -4.85 -15.30 5.48
C GLU A 132 -4.21 -14.01 6.05
N ALA A 133 -4.60 -13.66 7.27
CA ALA A 133 -4.22 -12.38 7.86
C ALA A 133 -2.69 -12.21 7.99
N GLN A 134 -1.92 -13.32 8.06
CA GLN A 134 -0.46 -13.31 8.05
C GLN A 134 0.14 -12.75 6.74
N ASP A 135 -0.60 -12.80 5.63
CA ASP A 135 -0.16 -12.29 4.32
C ASP A 135 -0.55 -10.83 4.06
N THR A 136 -1.30 -10.22 4.98
CA THR A 136 -1.73 -8.83 4.81
C THR A 136 -0.64 -7.84 5.19
N SER A 137 -0.57 -6.73 4.45
CA SER A 137 0.43 -5.68 4.68
C SER A 137 -0.02 -4.67 5.76
N LYS A 138 0.92 -3.87 6.27
CA LYS A 138 0.65 -2.87 7.29
C LYS A 138 -0.41 -1.84 6.83
N ILE A 139 -0.37 -1.41 5.57
CA ILE A 139 -1.37 -0.48 5.04
C ILE A 139 -2.77 -1.11 4.93
N GLN A 140 -2.87 -2.41 4.61
CA GLN A 140 -4.13 -3.13 4.60
C GLN A 140 -4.72 -3.20 6.01
N HIS A 141 -3.90 -3.51 7.01
CA HIS A 141 -4.32 -3.48 8.42
C HIS A 141 -4.79 -2.09 8.85
N ALA A 142 -4.10 -1.02 8.44
CA ALA A 142 -4.51 0.35 8.76
C ALA A 142 -5.90 0.67 8.18
N ILE A 143 -6.19 0.24 6.95
CA ILE A 143 -7.52 0.40 6.34
C ILE A 143 -8.57 -0.42 7.11
N ILE A 144 -8.25 -1.68 7.44
CA ILE A 144 -9.15 -2.57 8.21
C ILE A 144 -9.47 -1.95 9.58
N GLN A 145 -8.49 -1.42 10.29
CA GLN A 145 -8.67 -0.75 11.58
C GLN A 145 -9.61 0.45 11.48
N LEU A 146 -9.43 1.31 10.46
CA LEU A 146 -10.31 2.45 10.23
C LEU A 146 -11.76 2.00 10.00
N LEU A 147 -11.97 0.97 9.19
CA LEU A 147 -13.31 0.47 8.88
C LEU A 147 -13.96 -0.24 10.07
N ALA A 148 -13.20 -1.06 10.82
CA ALA A 148 -13.72 -1.81 11.98
C ALA A 148 -13.97 -0.94 13.22
N ARG A 149 -13.38 0.25 13.28
CA ARG A 149 -13.35 1.09 14.49
C ARG A 149 -14.73 1.42 15.09
N LYS A 150 -15.76 1.51 14.24
CA LYS A 150 -17.12 1.87 14.68
C LYS A 150 -17.82 0.73 15.41
N THR A 151 -17.67 -0.49 14.93
CA THR A 151 -18.44 -1.66 15.41
C THR A 151 -17.60 -2.62 16.24
N GLY A 152 -16.28 -2.65 16.04
CA GLY A 152 -15.40 -3.67 16.62
C GLY A 152 -15.59 -5.08 16.03
N ASN A 153 -16.50 -5.27 15.08
CA ASN A 153 -16.83 -6.57 14.49
C ASN A 153 -15.77 -7.00 13.46
N LEU A 154 -14.61 -7.35 13.95
CA LEU A 154 -13.48 -7.83 13.15
C LEU A 154 -13.18 -9.28 13.51
N PHE A 155 -13.15 -10.14 12.50
CA PHE A 155 -12.74 -11.53 12.61
C PHE A 155 -11.52 -11.75 11.70
N MET A 156 -10.42 -12.22 12.26
CA MET A 156 -9.18 -12.47 11.52
C MET A 156 -8.81 -13.94 11.65
N VAL A 157 -8.51 -14.57 10.51
CA VAL A 157 -8.00 -15.93 10.44
C VAL A 157 -6.64 -15.90 9.78
N GLY A 158 -5.70 -16.61 10.34
CA GLY A 158 -4.35 -16.72 9.82
C GLY A 158 -3.52 -17.71 10.60
N ASP A 159 -2.43 -18.13 10.01
CA ASP A 159 -1.46 -19.04 10.59
C ASP A 159 -0.08 -18.37 10.52
N GLU A 160 0.43 -17.95 11.67
CA GLU A 160 1.71 -17.27 11.79
C GLU A 160 2.90 -18.14 11.36
N ASP A 161 2.79 -19.46 11.51
CA ASP A 161 3.82 -20.42 11.08
C ASP A 161 3.90 -20.51 9.54
N GLN A 162 2.85 -20.12 8.83
CA GLN A 162 2.83 -20.04 7.36
C GLN A 162 3.31 -18.70 6.81
N SER A 163 3.68 -17.75 7.65
CA SER A 163 4.19 -16.42 7.24
C SER A 163 5.60 -16.49 6.65
N ILE A 164 5.75 -17.31 5.59
CA ILE A 164 7.01 -17.45 4.84
C ILE A 164 7.19 -16.37 3.76
N TYR A 165 6.18 -15.50 3.60
CA TYR A 165 6.13 -14.48 2.54
C TYR A 165 6.53 -13.08 2.98
N GLY A 166 7.43 -12.94 3.96
CA GLY A 166 7.96 -11.63 4.37
C GLY A 166 8.47 -10.75 3.22
N PHE A 167 8.91 -11.38 2.12
CA PHE A 167 9.32 -10.69 0.89
C PHE A 167 8.17 -9.98 0.13
N ARG A 168 6.89 -10.20 0.50
CA ARG A 168 5.71 -9.53 -0.06
C ARG A 168 5.20 -8.38 0.80
N ALA A 169 6.01 -7.89 1.73
CA ALA A 169 5.63 -6.88 2.72
C ALA A 169 4.43 -7.33 3.60
N ALA A 170 4.32 -8.63 3.86
CA ALA A 170 3.42 -9.16 4.87
C ALA A 170 3.81 -8.61 6.24
N TRP A 171 2.79 -8.35 7.08
CA TRP A 171 2.98 -7.81 8.42
C TRP A 171 2.34 -8.74 9.47
N PRO A 172 2.98 -9.91 9.76
CA PRO A 172 2.46 -10.91 10.67
C PRO A 172 2.29 -10.40 12.11
N GLN A 173 2.97 -9.29 12.46
CA GLN A 173 2.81 -8.64 13.76
C GLN A 173 1.36 -8.32 14.09
N ALA A 174 0.51 -8.09 13.08
CA ALA A 174 -0.92 -7.87 13.31
C ALA A 174 -1.63 -9.05 13.99
N LEU A 175 -1.20 -10.29 13.72
CA LEU A 175 -1.71 -11.47 14.42
C LEU A 175 -1.04 -11.65 15.78
N MET A 176 0.30 -11.53 15.82
CA MET A 176 1.08 -11.72 17.05
C MET A 176 0.71 -10.67 18.13
N GLU A 177 0.43 -9.45 17.71
CA GLU A 177 0.09 -8.33 18.58
C GLU A 177 -1.43 -8.04 18.58
N PHE A 178 -2.26 -8.98 18.12
CA PHE A 178 -3.70 -8.78 17.96
C PHE A 178 -4.37 -8.20 19.20
N ARG A 179 -4.07 -8.75 20.40
CA ARG A 179 -4.62 -8.26 21.67
C ARG A 179 -4.12 -6.88 22.08
N GLN A 180 -2.94 -6.45 21.58
CA GLN A 180 -2.45 -5.09 21.83
C GLN A 180 -3.13 -4.09 20.90
N ILE A 181 -3.39 -4.51 19.66
CA ILE A 181 -4.05 -3.70 18.62
C ILE A 181 -5.56 -3.62 18.89
N TYR A 182 -6.15 -4.74 19.36
CA TYR A 182 -7.57 -4.89 19.67
C TYR A 182 -7.74 -5.39 21.12
N PRO A 183 -7.65 -4.51 22.12
CA PRO A 183 -7.66 -4.91 23.55
C PRO A 183 -8.93 -5.66 24.01
N GLU A 184 -10.03 -5.45 23.30
CA GLU A 184 -11.33 -6.10 23.56
C GLU A 184 -11.54 -7.37 22.70
N GLY A 185 -10.52 -7.76 21.91
CA GLY A 185 -10.56 -8.96 21.06
C GLY A 185 -10.40 -10.25 21.88
N GLU A 186 -11.16 -11.27 21.52
CA GLU A 186 -11.09 -12.62 22.08
C GLU A 186 -10.22 -13.53 21.20
#